data_2c7519acebfaab73f941f0177628d535
#
_entry.id   2c7519acebfaab73f941f0177628d535
#
_cell.length_a   1.000
_cell.length_b   1.000
_cell.length_c   1.000
_cell.angle_alpha   90.00
_cell.angle_beta   90.00
_cell.angle_gamma   90.00
#
_symmetry.space_group_name_H-M   'P 1'
#
loop_
_entity.id
_entity.type
_entity.pdbx_description
1 polymer ?
#
loop_
_entity_poly.entity_id
_entity_poly.type
_entity_poly.pdbx_seq_one_letter_code
_entity_poly.pdbx_strand_id
1 'polypeptide(L)'
;MRRRSALLVAAAAVAGAAVALPAAEAELPGAAGAKLEIFRGFSAPGLSAADNESVGEPPDPTGSVSRRHYVEVVNARIAVYERERLRRPVAEMNAPTFWGAEDSTIVDPQIAWDDRARRWYYVMLRNRPGANSIFFAWSKSADPSDLEGGWCRMEIPLGRLFDDFPRLGFSAAHVLIGTNVFDVETRAFKFARVWAIAKPGADAASCERPALKGFGSERRPLREADGRKAVTPVPVVPVEPSRRGFIVAADCIEEEEKGGAEHTCQRRQPRGRQITVWHVSGPPDDPQLVRDGGIAVPGFAVPDPVPQPGTNRHLDASDTRLTQAVSNPRPSGGPPLIWTQHAVAGAGGRSVVRWYALNPRRLSLVDRGVIRKRRNWVFNAAISPTRSGRAAIINYNVGGPRLLPQIRARIAGRRVGGELTLGRSLAANTGCERDEPFCSWGDYAGASPDPVEANVVWGSNQTMAPRRQRDVFGSHWATRNFALSAR
;
A
#
# COMPACT_ATOMS: atom_id res chain seq x y z
N MET A 1 41.23 0.91 70.80
CA MET A 1 41.07 -0.26 69.90
C MET A 1 39.86 -0.04 69.03
N ARG A 2 40.06 0.41 67.76
CA ARG A 2 39.01 0.62 66.77
C ARG A 2 39.21 -0.41 65.64
N ARG A 3 38.25 -1.35 65.48
CA ARG A 3 38.22 -2.31 64.39
C ARG A 3 37.61 -1.62 63.19
N ARG A 4 38.32 -1.60 62.06
CA ARG A 4 37.81 -1.19 60.74
C ARG A 4 37.24 -2.43 60.03
N SER A 5 35.96 -2.42 59.74
CA SER A 5 35.30 -3.40 58.87
C SER A 5 35.47 -2.98 57.43
N ALA A 6 36.05 -3.80 56.59
CA ALA A 6 36.13 -3.61 55.15
C ALA A 6 34.87 -4.19 54.51
N LEU A 7 34.12 -3.33 53.79
CA LEU A 7 33.04 -3.79 52.87
C LEU A 7 33.67 -4.22 51.54
N LEU A 8 33.48 -5.50 51.21
CA LEU A 8 33.71 -5.98 49.84
C LEU A 8 32.49 -5.63 48.99
N VAL A 9 32.70 -4.82 47.95
CA VAL A 9 31.72 -4.58 46.87
C VAL A 9 31.95 -5.63 45.80
N ALA A 10 31.01 -6.56 45.68
CA ALA A 10 31.00 -7.53 44.58
C ALA A 10 30.42 -6.85 43.33
N ALA A 11 31.23 -6.66 42.33
CA ALA A 11 30.79 -6.20 41.00
C ALA A 11 30.19 -7.38 40.25
N ALA A 12 28.87 -7.36 40.06
CA ALA A 12 28.19 -8.31 39.18
C ALA A 12 28.40 -7.90 37.73
N ALA A 13 29.16 -8.63 36.98
CA ALA A 13 29.27 -8.47 35.52
C ALA A 13 27.99 -8.99 34.88
N VAL A 14 27.19 -8.07 34.30
CA VAL A 14 26.06 -8.44 33.45
C VAL A 14 26.64 -8.82 32.07
N ALA A 15 26.71 -10.11 31.81
CA ALA A 15 27.01 -10.65 30.49
C ALA A 15 25.83 -10.38 29.59
N GLY A 16 25.96 -9.37 28.71
CA GLY A 16 25.03 -9.12 27.62
C GLY A 16 25.09 -10.26 26.60
N ALA A 17 24.07 -11.12 26.61
CA ALA A 17 23.89 -12.10 25.53
C ALA A 17 23.66 -11.38 24.22
N ALA A 18 24.67 -11.32 23.39
CA ALA A 18 24.53 -10.94 21.98
C ALA A 18 23.65 -12.01 21.31
N VAL A 19 22.41 -11.67 20.97
CA VAL A 19 21.57 -12.52 20.12
C VAL A 19 22.25 -12.57 18.75
N ALA A 20 22.95 -13.66 18.48
CA ALA A 20 23.51 -13.96 17.18
C ALA A 20 22.35 -14.13 16.20
N LEU A 21 22.26 -13.24 15.21
CA LEU A 21 21.37 -13.40 14.07
C LEU A 21 21.78 -14.70 13.35
N PRO A 22 20.81 -15.56 12.99
CA PRO A 22 21.14 -16.79 12.27
C PRO A 22 21.80 -16.47 10.94
N ALA A 23 22.88 -17.16 10.65
CA ALA A 23 23.63 -17.06 9.42
C ALA A 23 22.84 -17.60 8.23
N ALA A 24 23.13 -17.02 7.05
CA ALA A 24 22.70 -17.43 5.72
C ALA A 24 21.19 -17.46 5.47
N GLU A 25 20.63 -16.28 5.18
CA GLU A 25 19.39 -16.16 4.44
C GLU A 25 19.63 -16.70 3.02
N ALA A 26 18.94 -17.80 2.67
CA ALA A 26 18.99 -18.36 1.33
C ALA A 26 18.45 -17.33 0.33
N GLU A 27 19.27 -16.93 -0.64
CA GLU A 27 18.84 -16.09 -1.76
C GLU A 27 17.64 -16.76 -2.46
N LEU A 28 16.63 -15.97 -2.82
CA LEU A 28 15.51 -16.47 -3.62
C LEU A 28 16.07 -17.00 -4.95
N PRO A 29 15.86 -18.26 -5.30
CA PRO A 29 16.37 -18.82 -6.55
C PRO A 29 15.72 -18.07 -7.73
N GLY A 30 16.52 -17.51 -8.62
CA GLY A 30 16.07 -16.96 -9.90
C GLY A 30 16.24 -15.46 -10.14
N ALA A 31 16.59 -14.66 -9.12
CA ALA A 31 16.84 -13.22 -9.33
C ALA A 31 18.27 -12.87 -9.79
N ALA A 32 19.22 -13.80 -9.69
CA ALA A 32 20.60 -13.58 -10.11
C ALA A 32 20.67 -13.46 -11.64
N GLY A 33 21.09 -12.28 -12.13
CA GLY A 33 21.23 -12.00 -13.58
C GLY A 33 19.94 -11.56 -14.28
N ALA A 34 18.80 -11.50 -13.60
CA ALA A 34 17.56 -11.05 -14.22
C ALA A 34 17.62 -9.57 -14.61
N LYS A 35 17.21 -9.25 -15.83
CA LYS A 35 17.13 -7.90 -16.39
C LYS A 35 15.70 -7.37 -16.32
N LEU A 36 15.54 -6.13 -15.85
CA LEU A 36 14.28 -5.44 -15.86
C LEU A 36 14.06 -4.74 -17.20
N GLU A 37 12.90 -4.97 -17.81
CA GLU A 37 12.52 -4.36 -19.09
C GLU A 37 11.06 -3.91 -19.06
N ILE A 38 10.71 -2.89 -19.89
CA ILE A 38 9.34 -2.56 -20.19
C ILE A 38 8.78 -3.67 -21.08
N PHE A 39 7.77 -4.39 -20.59
CA PHE A 39 7.17 -5.51 -21.30
C PHE A 39 6.42 -5.04 -22.55
N ARG A 40 6.81 -5.51 -23.73
CA ARG A 40 6.21 -5.19 -25.04
C ARG A 40 5.98 -3.69 -25.29
N GLY A 41 6.76 -2.81 -24.65
CA GLY A 41 6.59 -1.37 -24.78
C GLY A 41 5.39 -0.78 -24.00
N PHE A 42 4.74 -1.55 -23.16
CA PHE A 42 3.59 -1.09 -22.36
C PHE A 42 4.04 -0.12 -21.26
N SER A 43 4.10 1.15 -21.63
CA SER A 43 4.28 2.27 -20.70
C SER A 43 3.63 3.50 -21.34
N ALA A 44 2.56 4.00 -20.74
CA ALA A 44 1.76 5.10 -21.27
C ALA A 44 1.35 6.08 -20.18
N PRO A 45 1.10 7.36 -20.49
CA PRO A 45 0.35 8.24 -19.60
C PRO A 45 -0.96 7.58 -19.20
N GLY A 46 -1.34 7.70 -17.95
CA GLY A 46 -2.64 7.33 -17.41
C GLY A 46 -3.50 8.58 -17.21
N LEU A 47 -4.31 8.57 -16.15
CA LEU A 47 -5.17 9.69 -15.76
C LEU A 47 -4.36 10.90 -15.30
N SER A 48 -4.98 12.09 -15.39
CA SER A 48 -4.37 13.35 -14.95
C SER A 48 -5.39 14.25 -14.26
N ALA A 49 -4.91 15.25 -13.54
CA ALA A 49 -5.78 16.28 -12.96
C ALA A 49 -6.68 16.98 -13.99
N ALA A 50 -6.22 17.07 -15.25
CA ALA A 50 -6.99 17.68 -16.33
C ALA A 50 -8.20 16.83 -16.77
N ASP A 51 -8.22 15.53 -16.43
CA ASP A 51 -9.32 14.62 -16.74
C ASP A 51 -10.40 14.65 -15.65
N ASN A 52 -10.12 15.25 -14.50
CA ASN A 52 -11.02 15.32 -13.36
C ASN A 52 -11.85 16.59 -13.34
N GLU A 53 -13.14 16.45 -13.10
CA GLU A 53 -14.08 17.56 -12.90
C GLU A 53 -14.09 18.06 -11.44
N SER A 54 -13.60 17.24 -10.51
CA SER A 54 -13.48 17.55 -9.10
C SER A 54 -12.03 17.42 -8.63
N VAL A 55 -11.69 18.14 -7.56
CA VAL A 55 -10.35 18.09 -6.97
C VAL A 55 -10.11 16.74 -6.33
N GLY A 56 -9.17 16.00 -6.86
CA GLY A 56 -8.60 14.79 -6.24
C GLY A 56 -7.10 15.01 -6.09
N GLU A 57 -6.66 15.72 -5.06
CA GLU A 57 -5.26 15.86 -4.72
C GLU A 57 -5.02 15.32 -3.31
N PRO A 58 -4.06 14.44 -3.15
CA PRO A 58 -3.24 13.78 -4.18
C PRO A 58 -4.03 12.79 -5.04
N PRO A 59 -3.48 12.29 -6.17
CA PRO A 59 -4.19 11.34 -7.04
C PRO A 59 -4.36 9.95 -6.45
N ASP A 60 -3.47 9.50 -5.57
CA ASP A 60 -3.44 8.16 -4.96
C ASP A 60 -3.62 7.02 -5.96
N PRO A 61 -2.80 6.93 -7.01
CA PRO A 61 -3.04 6.00 -8.08
C PRO A 61 -2.83 4.56 -7.64
N THR A 62 -3.81 3.72 -7.94
CA THR A 62 -3.64 2.26 -7.89
C THR A 62 -4.13 1.63 -9.19
N GLY A 63 -3.75 0.38 -9.43
CA GLY A 63 -4.17 -0.32 -10.62
C GLY A 63 -3.97 -1.81 -10.51
N SER A 64 -4.78 -2.54 -11.24
CA SER A 64 -4.71 -4.00 -11.30
C SER A 64 -4.97 -4.50 -12.72
N VAL A 65 -4.48 -5.70 -13.04
CA VAL A 65 -4.58 -6.28 -14.37
C VAL A 65 -5.32 -7.62 -14.35
N SER A 66 -6.24 -7.79 -15.28
CA SER A 66 -6.86 -9.08 -15.61
C SER A 66 -6.24 -9.68 -16.88
N ARG A 67 -6.86 -10.72 -17.41
CA ARG A 67 -6.43 -11.34 -18.67
C ARG A 67 -6.64 -10.45 -19.89
N ARG A 68 -7.58 -9.49 -19.84
CA ARG A 68 -7.98 -8.63 -20.97
C ARG A 68 -7.90 -7.14 -20.68
N HIS A 69 -8.03 -6.72 -19.43
CA HIS A 69 -8.13 -5.32 -19.05
C HIS A 69 -7.10 -4.95 -17.99
N TYR A 70 -6.69 -3.70 -18.00
CA TYR A 70 -6.03 -2.99 -16.92
C TYR A 70 -6.99 -1.94 -16.39
N VAL A 71 -7.20 -1.89 -15.10
CA VAL A 71 -8.03 -0.86 -14.45
C VAL A 71 -7.12 0.02 -13.63
N GLU A 72 -7.17 1.32 -13.87
CA GLU A 72 -6.54 2.35 -13.08
C GLU A 72 -7.62 3.10 -12.30
N VAL A 73 -7.34 3.37 -11.04
CA VAL A 73 -8.18 4.22 -10.19
C VAL A 73 -7.33 5.28 -9.53
N VAL A 74 -7.88 6.47 -9.46
CA VAL A 74 -7.31 7.63 -8.76
C VAL A 74 -8.39 8.26 -7.90
N ASN A 75 -8.02 9.18 -7.00
CA ASN A 75 -9.00 10.03 -6.34
C ASN A 75 -9.88 10.69 -7.39
N ALA A 76 -11.18 10.52 -7.22
CA ALA A 76 -12.26 11.02 -8.06
C ALA A 76 -12.47 10.35 -9.44
N ARG A 77 -11.69 9.33 -9.87
CA ARG A 77 -11.90 8.73 -11.20
C ARG A 77 -11.48 7.25 -11.31
N ILE A 78 -12.21 6.50 -12.15
CA ILE A 78 -11.88 5.14 -12.61
C ILE A 78 -11.70 5.13 -14.12
N ALA A 79 -10.70 4.39 -14.62
CA ALA A 79 -10.48 4.15 -16.05
C ALA A 79 -10.16 2.69 -16.33
N VAL A 80 -10.76 2.16 -17.37
CA VAL A 80 -10.58 0.78 -17.86
C VAL A 80 -9.86 0.83 -19.21
N TYR A 81 -8.77 0.11 -19.34
CA TYR A 81 -7.97 0.00 -20.55
C TYR A 81 -7.99 -1.43 -21.06
N GLU A 82 -7.96 -1.61 -22.39
CA GLU A 82 -7.53 -2.88 -22.93
C GLU A 82 -6.06 -3.12 -22.55
N ARG A 83 -5.75 -4.31 -22.06
CA ARG A 83 -4.41 -4.67 -21.62
C ARG A 83 -3.31 -4.37 -22.66
N GLU A 84 -3.61 -4.50 -23.93
CA GLU A 84 -2.67 -4.26 -25.03
C GLU A 84 -2.67 -2.80 -25.53
N ARG A 85 -3.55 -1.94 -24.99
CA ARG A 85 -3.76 -0.55 -25.44
C ARG A 85 -3.90 0.46 -24.30
N LEU A 86 -2.80 0.69 -23.56
CA LEU A 86 -2.80 1.59 -22.39
C LEU A 86 -2.94 3.09 -22.69
N ARG A 87 -2.99 3.51 -23.96
CA ARG A 87 -2.98 4.93 -24.30
C ARG A 87 -4.33 5.62 -24.20
N ARG A 88 -5.41 4.86 -24.32
CA ARG A 88 -6.79 5.35 -24.24
C ARG A 88 -7.63 4.37 -23.46
N PRO A 89 -8.36 4.81 -22.45
CA PRO A 89 -9.33 3.95 -21.79
C PRO A 89 -10.45 3.58 -22.78
N VAL A 90 -10.99 2.40 -22.61
CA VAL A 90 -12.21 1.93 -23.30
C VAL A 90 -13.46 2.35 -22.54
N ALA A 91 -13.32 2.60 -21.23
CA ALA A 91 -14.35 3.21 -20.40
C ALA A 91 -13.67 4.01 -19.27
N GLU A 92 -14.28 5.13 -18.92
CA GLU A 92 -13.87 5.95 -17.79
C GLU A 92 -15.08 6.67 -17.18
N MET A 93 -15.02 6.95 -15.89
CA MET A 93 -16.12 7.59 -15.16
C MET A 93 -15.59 8.30 -13.91
N ASN A 94 -16.22 9.42 -13.55
CA ASN A 94 -15.97 10.08 -12.28
C ASN A 94 -16.45 9.18 -11.12
N ALA A 95 -15.70 9.13 -10.03
CA ALA A 95 -16.04 8.29 -8.90
C ALA A 95 -17.38 8.68 -8.25
N PRO A 96 -17.74 9.97 -8.05
CA PRO A 96 -19.07 10.32 -7.58
C PRO A 96 -20.19 9.72 -8.42
N THR A 97 -20.12 9.80 -9.75
CA THR A 97 -21.09 9.21 -10.68
C THR A 97 -21.10 7.67 -10.58
N PHE A 98 -19.91 7.06 -10.55
CA PHE A 98 -19.82 5.60 -10.39
C PHE A 98 -20.51 5.11 -9.11
N TRP A 99 -20.39 5.86 -8.01
CA TRP A 99 -20.96 5.49 -6.72
C TRP A 99 -22.38 6.02 -6.48
N GLY A 100 -22.92 6.87 -7.38
CA GLY A 100 -24.21 7.55 -7.17
C GLY A 100 -24.19 8.48 -5.95
N ALA A 101 -23.08 9.19 -5.76
CA ALA A 101 -22.80 10.05 -4.60
C ALA A 101 -22.22 11.40 -5.03
N GLU A 102 -22.89 12.08 -5.94
CA GLU A 102 -22.48 13.32 -6.59
C GLU A 102 -22.20 14.48 -5.62
N ASP A 103 -22.81 14.46 -4.47
CA ASP A 103 -22.69 15.46 -3.41
C ASP A 103 -21.58 15.17 -2.38
N SER A 104 -20.70 14.23 -2.69
CA SER A 104 -19.72 13.71 -1.76
C SER A 104 -18.28 13.78 -2.32
N THR A 105 -17.31 13.99 -1.43
CA THR A 105 -15.91 13.78 -1.74
C THR A 105 -15.61 12.29 -1.64
N ILE A 106 -15.13 11.70 -2.74
CA ILE A 106 -14.80 10.28 -2.85
C ILE A 106 -13.29 10.14 -3.03
N VAL A 107 -12.63 9.44 -2.11
CA VAL A 107 -11.17 9.37 -2.01
C VAL A 107 -10.67 7.95 -1.71
N ASP A 108 -9.36 7.78 -1.75
CA ASP A 108 -8.64 6.58 -1.31
C ASP A 108 -9.01 5.31 -2.09
N PRO A 109 -8.81 5.30 -3.42
CA PRO A 109 -9.20 4.19 -4.27
C PRO A 109 -8.31 2.97 -4.09
N GLN A 110 -8.93 1.78 -4.07
CA GLN A 110 -8.24 0.51 -4.15
C GLN A 110 -8.94 -0.40 -5.14
N ILE A 111 -8.17 -1.03 -6.04
CA ILE A 111 -8.69 -1.96 -7.04
C ILE A 111 -7.87 -3.25 -7.03
N ALA A 112 -8.52 -4.40 -7.12
CA ALA A 112 -7.86 -5.69 -7.23
C ALA A 112 -8.62 -6.63 -8.16
N TRP A 113 -7.86 -7.42 -8.92
CA TRP A 113 -8.36 -8.51 -9.72
C TRP A 113 -8.16 -9.84 -9.00
N ASP A 114 -9.21 -10.62 -8.91
CA ASP A 114 -9.18 -12.02 -8.46
C ASP A 114 -9.31 -12.95 -9.68
N ASP A 115 -8.19 -13.52 -10.13
CA ASP A 115 -8.19 -14.40 -11.33
C ASP A 115 -8.97 -15.69 -11.12
N ARG A 116 -9.10 -16.20 -9.88
CA ARG A 116 -9.87 -17.39 -9.54
C ARG A 116 -11.36 -17.13 -9.56
N ALA A 117 -11.81 -16.02 -8.93
CA ALA A 117 -13.21 -15.62 -8.93
C ALA A 117 -13.63 -14.96 -10.26
N ARG A 118 -12.66 -14.55 -11.09
CA ARG A 118 -12.85 -13.75 -12.30
C ARG A 118 -13.68 -12.49 -12.03
N ARG A 119 -13.31 -11.76 -10.96
CA ARG A 119 -13.99 -10.57 -10.46
C ARG A 119 -13.00 -9.48 -10.11
N TRP A 120 -13.44 -8.26 -10.30
CA TRP A 120 -12.80 -7.06 -9.80
C TRP A 120 -13.44 -6.66 -8.49
N TYR A 121 -12.62 -6.18 -7.56
CA TYR A 121 -13.07 -5.59 -6.30
C TYR A 121 -12.55 -4.16 -6.24
N TYR A 122 -13.45 -3.22 -5.95
CA TYR A 122 -13.15 -1.78 -5.90
C TYR A 122 -13.63 -1.20 -4.57
N VAL A 123 -12.79 -0.39 -3.94
CA VAL A 123 -13.05 0.27 -2.65
C VAL A 123 -12.70 1.73 -2.75
N MET A 124 -13.53 2.60 -2.19
CA MET A 124 -13.24 4.01 -1.92
C MET A 124 -13.87 4.46 -0.62
N LEU A 125 -13.46 5.60 -0.13
CA LEU A 125 -14.07 6.28 1.00
C LEU A 125 -15.00 7.39 0.52
N ARG A 126 -16.16 7.48 1.15
CA ARG A 126 -17.01 8.64 1.11
C ARG A 126 -16.71 9.53 2.31
N ASN A 127 -16.22 10.72 2.04
CA ASN A 127 -16.03 11.76 3.04
C ASN A 127 -17.15 12.79 2.89
N ARG A 128 -18.15 12.69 3.78
CA ARG A 128 -19.28 13.60 3.86
C ARG A 128 -19.67 13.79 5.32
N PRO A 129 -19.70 15.02 5.85
CA PRO A 129 -20.12 15.28 7.23
C PRO A 129 -21.46 14.61 7.56
N GLY A 130 -21.47 13.75 8.59
CA GLY A 130 -22.66 13.00 9.03
C GLY A 130 -23.03 11.77 8.18
N ALA A 131 -22.32 11.50 7.08
CA ALA A 131 -22.59 10.36 6.20
C ALA A 131 -21.33 9.71 5.64
N ASN A 132 -20.28 9.58 6.47
CA ASN A 132 -19.08 8.85 6.08
C ASN A 132 -19.36 7.37 5.88
N SER A 133 -18.74 6.78 4.86
CA SER A 133 -18.91 5.37 4.54
C SER A 133 -17.73 4.80 3.77
N ILE A 134 -17.58 3.48 3.81
CA ILE A 134 -16.78 2.75 2.85
C ILE A 134 -17.71 2.33 1.72
N PHE A 135 -17.32 2.64 0.50
CA PHE A 135 -17.92 2.11 -0.70
C PHE A 135 -17.16 0.86 -1.16
N PHE A 136 -17.89 -0.20 -1.42
CA PHE A 136 -17.36 -1.45 -1.94
C PHE A 136 -18.15 -1.89 -3.17
N ALA A 137 -17.44 -2.25 -4.25
CA ALA A 137 -18.04 -2.79 -5.46
C ALA A 137 -17.33 -4.05 -5.94
N TRP A 138 -18.08 -4.88 -6.66
CA TRP A 138 -17.54 -6.01 -7.41
C TRP A 138 -18.12 -6.03 -8.83
N SER A 139 -17.31 -6.45 -9.79
CA SER A 139 -17.79 -6.56 -11.16
C SER A 139 -18.70 -7.78 -11.32
N LYS A 140 -19.75 -7.66 -12.14
CA LYS A 140 -20.67 -8.77 -12.44
C LYS A 140 -20.02 -9.83 -13.33
N SER A 141 -18.97 -9.46 -14.06
CA SER A 141 -18.23 -10.33 -14.97
C SER A 141 -16.72 -10.05 -14.91
N ALA A 142 -15.94 -10.74 -15.72
CA ALA A 142 -14.51 -10.49 -15.87
C ALA A 142 -14.22 -9.20 -16.67
N ASP A 143 -15.21 -8.69 -17.40
CA ASP A 143 -15.13 -7.43 -18.13
C ASP A 143 -15.62 -6.29 -17.23
N PRO A 144 -14.77 -5.32 -16.87
CA PRO A 144 -15.11 -4.20 -16.00
C PRO A 144 -15.59 -2.96 -16.76
N SER A 145 -15.69 -3.01 -18.10
CA SER A 145 -15.85 -1.81 -18.93
C SER A 145 -17.25 -1.19 -18.90
N ASP A 146 -18.27 -1.97 -18.57
CA ASP A 146 -19.60 -1.43 -18.29
C ASP A 146 -19.63 -0.82 -16.88
N LEU A 147 -19.25 0.46 -16.78
CA LEU A 147 -19.18 1.19 -15.51
C LEU A 147 -20.55 1.59 -14.95
N GLU A 148 -21.60 1.55 -15.74
CA GLU A 148 -22.96 1.85 -15.30
C GLU A 148 -23.67 0.61 -14.74
N GLY A 149 -23.82 -0.43 -15.54
CA GLY A 149 -24.59 -1.62 -15.24
C GLY A 149 -23.79 -2.85 -14.86
N GLY A 150 -22.50 -2.90 -15.18
CA GLY A 150 -21.61 -4.05 -15.01
C GLY A 150 -21.04 -4.27 -13.60
N TRP A 151 -21.44 -3.45 -12.63
CA TRP A 151 -20.95 -3.51 -11.25
C TRP A 151 -22.06 -3.57 -10.23
N CYS A 152 -21.88 -4.36 -9.20
CA CYS A 152 -22.65 -4.31 -7.98
C CYS A 152 -21.94 -3.39 -6.97
N ARG A 153 -22.71 -2.57 -6.28
CA ARG A 153 -22.20 -1.56 -5.35
C ARG A 153 -22.88 -1.69 -4.00
N MET A 154 -22.13 -1.54 -2.93
CA MET A 154 -22.69 -1.46 -1.58
C MET A 154 -21.99 -0.39 -0.77
N GLU A 155 -22.72 0.19 0.17
CA GLU A 155 -22.23 1.16 1.14
C GLU A 155 -22.16 0.51 2.52
N ILE A 156 -21.07 0.77 3.25
CA ILE A 156 -20.87 0.39 4.65
C ILE A 156 -20.88 1.70 5.44
N PRO A 157 -22.01 2.07 6.08
CA PRO A 157 -22.09 3.33 6.82
C PRO A 157 -21.23 3.29 8.08
N LEU A 158 -20.55 4.39 8.39
CA LEU A 158 -19.61 4.53 9.51
C LEU A 158 -20.14 5.44 10.62
N GLY A 159 -21.20 6.18 10.37
CA GLY A 159 -21.81 7.10 11.34
C GLY A 159 -20.85 8.26 11.69
N ARG A 160 -20.48 8.36 12.97
CA ARG A 160 -19.57 9.39 13.51
C ARG A 160 -18.09 9.02 13.40
N LEU A 161 -17.78 7.92 12.77
CA LEU A 161 -16.40 7.46 12.54
C LEU A 161 -15.99 7.72 11.09
N PHE A 162 -14.70 7.80 10.87
CA PHE A 162 -14.08 7.88 9.56
C PHE A 162 -13.03 6.78 9.47
N ASP A 163 -13.22 5.86 8.54
CA ASP A 163 -12.30 4.74 8.30
C ASP A 163 -11.32 5.14 7.19
N ASP A 164 -10.21 5.73 7.54
CA ASP A 164 -9.18 6.27 6.65
C ASP A 164 -8.23 5.20 6.11
N PHE A 165 -7.57 5.50 5.00
CA PHE A 165 -6.52 4.67 4.40
C PHE A 165 -6.96 3.23 4.11
N PRO A 166 -8.02 2.98 3.33
CA PRO A 166 -8.51 1.64 3.06
C PRO A 166 -7.46 0.85 2.27
N ARG A 167 -7.18 -0.38 2.71
CA ARG A 167 -6.30 -1.33 2.02
C ARG A 167 -7.09 -2.56 1.66
N LEU A 168 -6.96 -3.01 0.42
CA LEU A 168 -7.73 -4.10 -0.16
C LEU A 168 -6.88 -5.37 -0.30
N GLY A 169 -7.46 -6.51 0.07
CA GLY A 169 -6.92 -7.84 -0.16
C GLY A 169 -8.02 -8.88 -0.11
N PHE A 170 -7.69 -10.15 -0.21
CA PHE A 170 -8.71 -11.21 -0.17
C PHE A 170 -8.16 -12.59 0.18
N SER A 171 -9.04 -13.48 0.58
CA SER A 171 -8.83 -14.93 0.72
C SER A 171 -9.61 -15.69 -0.35
N ALA A 172 -9.69 -17.01 -0.22
CA ALA A 172 -10.60 -17.80 -1.06
C ALA A 172 -12.09 -17.48 -0.79
N ALA A 173 -12.43 -17.11 0.45
CA ALA A 173 -13.82 -16.92 0.89
C ALA A 173 -14.22 -15.44 1.14
N HIS A 174 -13.27 -14.55 1.40
CA HIS A 174 -13.56 -13.18 1.82
C HIS A 174 -12.77 -12.15 1.02
N VAL A 175 -13.37 -11.00 0.77
CA VAL A 175 -12.68 -9.75 0.48
C VAL A 175 -12.39 -9.07 1.81
N LEU A 176 -11.20 -8.50 1.96
CA LEU A 176 -10.72 -7.89 3.20
C LEU A 176 -10.40 -6.41 2.95
N ILE A 177 -10.88 -5.54 3.84
CA ILE A 177 -10.54 -4.12 3.81
C ILE A 177 -9.96 -3.75 5.18
N GLY A 178 -8.74 -3.25 5.20
CA GLY A 178 -8.09 -2.74 6.42
C GLY A 178 -8.14 -1.22 6.45
N THR A 179 -8.41 -0.61 7.60
CA THR A 179 -8.54 0.85 7.76
C THR A 179 -8.01 1.33 9.10
N ASN A 180 -7.69 2.60 9.20
CA ASN A 180 -7.51 3.35 10.43
C ASN A 180 -8.81 4.08 10.75
N VAL A 181 -9.29 4.01 11.97
CA VAL A 181 -10.55 4.61 12.37
C VAL A 181 -10.32 5.83 13.23
N PHE A 182 -10.85 6.95 12.78
CA PHE A 182 -10.79 8.25 13.45
C PHE A 182 -12.18 8.71 13.89
N ASP A 183 -12.21 9.53 14.89
CA ASP A 183 -13.38 10.30 15.28
C ASP A 183 -13.50 11.52 14.37
N VAL A 184 -14.67 11.74 13.79
CA VAL A 184 -14.90 12.83 12.83
C VAL A 184 -14.74 14.22 13.44
N GLU A 185 -15.17 14.40 14.70
CA GLU A 185 -15.17 15.70 15.36
C GLU A 185 -13.79 16.08 15.89
N THR A 186 -13.13 15.10 16.54
CA THR A 186 -11.83 15.35 17.19
C THR A 186 -10.64 15.04 16.30
N ARG A 187 -10.84 14.34 15.18
CA ARG A 187 -9.80 13.76 14.31
C ARG A 187 -8.83 12.82 15.02
N ALA A 188 -9.18 12.37 16.22
CA ALA A 188 -8.34 11.49 17.01
C ALA A 188 -8.43 10.05 16.48
N PHE A 189 -7.27 9.39 16.35
CA PHE A 189 -7.20 7.96 16.08
C PHE A 189 -7.86 7.17 17.21
N LYS A 190 -8.76 6.25 16.88
CA LYS A 190 -9.48 5.41 17.83
C LYS A 190 -8.92 3.98 17.86
N PHE A 191 -8.89 3.33 16.71
CA PHE A 191 -8.43 1.94 16.54
C PHE A 191 -8.27 1.61 15.05
N ALA A 192 -7.58 0.52 14.74
CA ALA A 192 -7.57 -0.03 13.40
C ALA A 192 -8.70 -1.07 13.23
N ARG A 193 -9.23 -1.19 12.01
CA ARG A 193 -10.32 -2.10 11.67
C ARG A 193 -9.97 -2.99 10.47
N VAL A 194 -10.50 -4.21 10.48
CA VAL A 194 -10.54 -5.08 9.32
C VAL A 194 -11.98 -5.48 9.06
N TRP A 195 -12.46 -5.17 7.86
CA TRP A 195 -13.73 -5.67 7.36
C TRP A 195 -13.50 -6.97 6.60
N ALA A 196 -14.27 -7.99 6.86
CA ALA A 196 -14.35 -9.23 6.10
C ALA A 196 -15.71 -9.31 5.44
N ILE A 197 -15.72 -9.31 4.11
CA ILE A 197 -16.89 -9.35 3.26
C ILE A 197 -16.90 -10.72 2.57
N ALA A 198 -17.98 -11.49 2.70
CA ALA A 198 -18.13 -12.73 1.97
C ALA A 198 -17.94 -12.49 0.47
N LYS A 199 -17.12 -13.29 -0.20
CA LYS A 199 -17.00 -13.15 -1.65
C LYS A 199 -18.35 -13.44 -2.32
N PRO A 200 -18.80 -12.55 -3.22
CA PRO A 200 -19.99 -12.83 -4.01
C PRO A 200 -19.89 -14.19 -4.71
N GLY A 201 -20.94 -14.99 -4.63
CA GLY A 201 -21.01 -16.32 -5.22
C GLY A 201 -20.98 -16.32 -6.76
N ALA A 202 -21.27 -17.48 -7.36
CA ALA A 202 -21.35 -17.61 -8.81
C ALA A 202 -22.40 -16.67 -9.43
N ASP A 203 -23.49 -16.41 -8.71
CA ASP A 203 -24.58 -15.50 -9.09
C ASP A 203 -24.33 -14.05 -8.69
N ALA A 204 -23.05 -13.65 -8.62
CA ALA A 204 -22.64 -12.29 -8.24
C ALA A 204 -23.29 -11.18 -9.09
N ALA A 205 -23.91 -11.52 -10.20
CA ALA A 205 -24.68 -10.59 -11.03
C ALA A 205 -26.00 -10.13 -10.39
N SER A 206 -26.54 -10.86 -9.39
CA SER A 206 -27.76 -10.48 -8.66
C SER A 206 -27.61 -9.27 -7.76
N CYS A 207 -26.36 -8.88 -7.43
CA CYS A 207 -26.05 -7.79 -6.48
C CYS A 207 -26.63 -7.98 -5.08
N GLU A 208 -26.87 -9.21 -4.68
CA GLU A 208 -27.23 -9.50 -3.30
C GLU A 208 -26.14 -9.01 -2.34
N ARG A 209 -26.55 -8.36 -1.25
CA ARG A 209 -25.62 -7.85 -0.25
C ARG A 209 -24.89 -9.01 0.43
N PRO A 210 -23.56 -9.13 0.29
CA PRO A 210 -22.82 -10.20 0.93
C PRO A 210 -22.79 -10.03 2.46
N ALA A 211 -22.60 -11.14 3.18
CA ALA A 211 -22.35 -11.11 4.61
C ALA A 211 -21.09 -10.28 4.92
N LEU A 212 -21.13 -9.51 5.99
CA LEU A 212 -20.11 -8.54 6.38
C LEU A 212 -19.85 -8.63 7.88
N LYS A 213 -18.57 -8.68 8.27
CA LYS A 213 -18.15 -8.62 9.69
C LYS A 213 -16.96 -7.68 9.85
N GLY A 214 -17.05 -6.75 10.80
CA GLY A 214 -15.97 -5.86 11.21
C GLY A 214 -15.21 -6.41 12.41
N PHE A 215 -13.88 -6.37 12.36
CA PHE A 215 -12.98 -6.69 13.46
C PHE A 215 -12.22 -5.42 13.87
N GLY A 216 -12.15 -5.16 15.15
CA GLY A 216 -11.60 -3.93 15.72
C GLY A 216 -12.70 -2.96 16.13
N SER A 217 -12.63 -2.50 17.38
CA SER A 217 -13.50 -1.49 17.97
C SER A 217 -12.81 -0.83 19.16
N GLU A 218 -13.34 0.25 19.71
CA GLU A 218 -12.79 0.88 20.92
C GLU A 218 -12.68 -0.10 22.09
N ARG A 219 -13.67 -0.96 22.28
CA ARG A 219 -13.67 -1.96 23.37
C ARG A 219 -12.78 -3.17 23.06
N ARG A 220 -12.58 -3.50 21.81
CA ARG A 220 -11.77 -4.65 21.34
C ARG A 220 -10.88 -4.23 20.17
N PRO A 221 -9.89 -3.34 20.42
CA PRO A 221 -9.00 -2.89 19.35
C PRO A 221 -8.16 -4.06 18.83
N LEU A 222 -7.83 -4.01 17.54
CA LEU A 222 -6.78 -4.87 17.00
C LEU A 222 -5.48 -4.56 17.73
N ARG A 223 -4.70 -5.59 18.01
CA ARG A 223 -3.43 -5.44 18.73
C ARG A 223 -2.29 -6.04 17.95
N GLU A 224 -1.20 -5.30 17.91
CA GLU A 224 0.10 -5.76 17.44
C GLU A 224 0.60 -6.96 18.26
N ALA A 225 1.65 -7.63 17.76
CA ALA A 225 2.21 -8.78 18.48
C ALA A 225 2.84 -8.41 19.83
N ASP A 226 3.24 -7.16 20.04
CA ASP A 226 3.72 -6.62 21.31
C ASP A 226 2.61 -6.15 22.27
N GLY A 227 1.35 -6.27 21.84
CA GLY A 227 0.17 -5.93 22.64
C GLY A 227 -0.36 -4.50 22.46
N ARG A 228 0.37 -3.60 21.78
CA ARG A 228 -0.10 -2.24 21.48
C ARG A 228 -1.30 -2.26 20.51
N LYS A 229 -2.05 -1.16 20.42
CA LYS A 229 -3.10 -1.02 19.39
C LYS A 229 -2.46 -1.11 18.02
N ALA A 230 -3.05 -1.87 17.12
CA ALA A 230 -2.59 -1.93 15.75
C ALA A 230 -2.91 -0.64 14.99
N VAL A 231 -2.09 -0.36 13.99
CA VAL A 231 -2.28 0.75 13.04
C VAL A 231 -2.11 0.23 11.62
N THR A 232 -2.87 0.79 10.71
CA THR A 232 -2.78 0.53 9.25
C THR A 232 -2.66 -0.96 8.89
N PRO A 233 -3.67 -1.79 9.18
CA PRO A 233 -3.68 -3.18 8.76
C PRO A 233 -3.81 -3.26 7.23
N VAL A 234 -2.87 -3.93 6.57
CA VAL A 234 -2.81 -4.09 5.12
C VAL A 234 -3.17 -5.53 4.75
N PRO A 235 -4.38 -5.79 4.24
CA PRO A 235 -4.74 -7.09 3.70
C PRO A 235 -3.90 -7.43 2.47
N VAL A 236 -3.59 -8.70 2.34
CA VAL A 236 -2.73 -9.22 1.29
C VAL A 236 -3.54 -9.57 0.05
N VAL A 237 -3.11 -9.08 -1.13
CA VAL A 237 -3.60 -9.53 -2.43
C VAL A 237 -2.83 -10.81 -2.83
N PRO A 238 -3.46 -11.99 -2.83
CA PRO A 238 -2.76 -13.21 -3.20
C PRO A 238 -2.81 -13.45 -4.71
N VAL A 239 -1.72 -13.95 -5.30
CA VAL A 239 -1.73 -14.50 -6.66
C VAL A 239 -2.62 -15.76 -6.72
N GLU A 240 -2.52 -16.60 -5.68
CA GLU A 240 -3.37 -17.77 -5.49
C GLU A 240 -4.10 -17.66 -4.15
N PRO A 241 -5.42 -17.38 -4.17
CA PRO A 241 -6.20 -17.26 -2.94
C PRO A 241 -6.23 -18.56 -2.13
N SER A 242 -5.91 -18.47 -0.86
CA SER A 242 -5.96 -19.56 0.10
C SER A 242 -7.14 -19.39 1.08
N ARG A 243 -7.38 -20.41 1.91
CA ARG A 243 -8.39 -20.32 2.98
C ARG A 243 -8.06 -19.23 4.01
N ARG A 244 -6.78 -18.83 4.14
CA ARG A 244 -6.33 -17.76 5.02
C ARG A 244 -6.11 -16.50 4.21
N GLY A 245 -6.84 -15.44 4.54
CA GLY A 245 -6.58 -14.08 4.06
C GLY A 245 -5.63 -13.39 5.03
N PHE A 246 -4.36 -13.26 4.66
CA PHE A 246 -3.37 -12.63 5.52
C PHE A 246 -3.49 -11.11 5.55
N ILE A 247 -3.09 -10.53 6.67
CA ILE A 247 -3.04 -9.09 6.92
C ILE A 247 -1.71 -8.80 7.60
N VAL A 248 -1.05 -7.71 7.24
CA VAL A 248 0.21 -7.27 7.83
C VAL A 248 0.13 -5.81 8.24
N ALA A 249 0.81 -5.44 9.33
CA ALA A 249 0.96 -4.04 9.73
C ALA A 249 2.36 -3.80 10.30
N ALA A 250 2.90 -2.60 10.09
CA ALA A 250 4.10 -2.14 10.77
C ALA A 250 3.73 -1.63 12.17
N ASP A 251 4.61 -1.82 13.14
CA ASP A 251 4.35 -1.58 14.56
C ASP A 251 4.41 -0.12 14.98
N CYS A 252 4.63 0.82 14.08
CA CYS A 252 4.46 2.25 14.35
C CYS A 252 4.31 3.08 13.07
N ILE A 253 3.59 4.20 13.20
CA ILE A 253 3.43 5.24 12.20
C ILE A 253 3.75 6.60 12.81
N GLU A 254 3.82 7.68 12.03
CA GLU A 254 3.95 9.04 12.55
C GLU A 254 2.67 9.44 13.32
N GLU A 255 2.81 10.25 14.35
CA GLU A 255 1.68 10.85 15.04
C GLU A 255 1.05 11.92 14.16
N GLU A 256 -0.17 11.69 13.72
CA GLU A 256 -1.03 12.77 13.24
C GLU A 256 -1.52 13.56 14.46
N GLU A 257 -1.39 14.88 14.40
CA GLU A 257 -1.62 15.81 15.51
C GLU A 257 -2.93 15.56 16.26
N LYS A 258 -2.82 15.55 17.60
CA LYS A 258 -3.89 15.60 18.61
C LYS A 258 -4.65 14.31 18.91
N GLY A 259 -4.00 13.41 19.60
CA GLY A 259 -4.72 12.30 20.21
C GLY A 259 -3.91 11.23 20.92
N GLY A 260 -2.63 11.45 21.18
CA GLY A 260 -1.83 10.59 22.03
C GLY A 260 -1.88 9.11 21.62
N ALA A 261 -1.56 8.81 20.38
CA ALA A 261 -1.40 7.42 19.97
C ALA A 261 -0.16 6.85 20.68
N GLU A 262 -0.34 5.78 21.46
CA GLU A 262 0.73 5.02 22.12
C GLU A 262 1.80 4.49 21.13
N HIS A 263 1.68 4.80 19.84
CA HIS A 263 2.36 4.17 18.71
C HIS A 263 3.20 5.11 17.85
N THR A 264 3.52 6.27 18.35
CA THR A 264 4.24 7.29 17.60
C THR A 264 5.66 6.85 17.26
N CYS A 265 5.93 6.69 15.98
CA CYS A 265 7.30 6.70 15.47
C CYS A 265 7.79 8.14 15.38
N GLN A 266 8.78 8.48 16.17
CA GLN A 266 9.42 9.79 16.06
C GLN A 266 10.35 9.85 14.86
N ARG A 267 10.44 11.03 14.23
CA ARG A 267 11.43 11.26 13.17
C ARG A 267 12.83 10.94 13.70
N ARG A 268 13.60 10.22 12.89
CA ARG A 268 15.00 9.84 13.15
C ARG A 268 15.26 8.93 14.35
N GLN A 269 14.23 8.53 15.11
CA GLN A 269 14.39 7.58 16.21
C GLN A 269 13.77 6.23 15.85
N PRO A 270 14.57 5.17 15.63
CA PRO A 270 14.05 3.87 15.24
C PRO A 270 13.33 3.19 16.40
N ARG A 271 11.99 3.26 16.40
CA ARG A 271 11.10 2.59 17.33
C ARG A 271 10.41 1.38 16.73
N GLY A 272 10.05 1.45 15.42
CA GLY A 272 9.48 0.32 14.71
C GLY A 272 10.51 -0.80 14.54
N ARG A 273 10.14 -2.04 14.87
CA ARG A 273 11.04 -3.21 14.80
C ARG A 273 10.32 -4.47 14.35
N GLN A 274 9.03 -4.39 14.04
CA GLN A 274 8.21 -5.58 13.87
C GLN A 274 7.15 -5.33 12.80
N ILE A 275 6.77 -6.41 12.13
CA ILE A 275 5.58 -6.50 11.31
C ILE A 275 4.69 -7.57 11.93
N THR A 276 3.49 -7.19 12.36
CA THR A 276 2.50 -8.12 12.90
C THR A 276 1.74 -8.77 11.75
N VAL A 277 1.42 -10.05 11.93
CA VAL A 277 0.67 -10.87 10.97
C VAL A 277 -0.61 -11.35 11.62
N TRP A 278 -1.71 -11.16 10.90
CA TRP A 278 -3.01 -11.78 11.20
C TRP A 278 -3.49 -12.57 9.99
N HIS A 279 -4.49 -13.39 10.20
CA HIS A 279 -5.27 -13.93 9.09
C HIS A 279 -6.76 -13.98 9.41
N VAL A 280 -7.57 -13.82 8.38
CA VAL A 280 -9.00 -14.14 8.40
C VAL A 280 -9.20 -15.50 7.77
N SER A 281 -9.99 -16.34 8.43
CA SER A 281 -10.40 -17.68 7.97
C SER A 281 -11.84 -17.96 8.40
N GLY A 282 -12.37 -19.12 8.09
CA GLY A 282 -13.75 -19.53 8.40
C GLY A 282 -14.66 -19.51 7.18
N PRO A 283 -15.94 -19.89 7.37
CA PRO A 283 -16.94 -19.85 6.30
C PRO A 283 -17.26 -18.40 5.90
N PRO A 284 -17.85 -18.19 4.69
CA PRO A 284 -18.13 -16.84 4.19
C PRO A 284 -19.00 -15.99 5.12
N ASP A 285 -19.93 -16.58 5.83
CA ASP A 285 -20.91 -15.94 6.72
C ASP A 285 -20.42 -15.80 8.19
N ASP A 286 -19.37 -16.57 8.58
CA ASP A 286 -18.77 -16.46 9.92
C ASP A 286 -17.25 -16.40 9.88
N PRO A 287 -16.64 -15.31 9.38
CA PRO A 287 -15.20 -15.12 9.39
C PRO A 287 -14.65 -15.00 10.81
N GLN A 288 -13.43 -15.50 11.01
CA GLN A 288 -12.67 -15.37 12.25
C GLN A 288 -11.33 -14.70 11.97
N LEU A 289 -11.00 -13.66 12.74
CA LEU A 289 -9.69 -13.00 12.70
C LEU A 289 -8.78 -13.55 13.81
N VAL A 290 -7.61 -14.03 13.42
CA VAL A 290 -6.60 -14.57 14.34
C VAL A 290 -5.31 -13.79 14.17
N ARG A 291 -4.69 -13.36 15.27
CA ARG A 291 -3.33 -12.82 15.26
C ARG A 291 -2.34 -13.99 15.29
N ASP A 292 -1.54 -14.13 14.23
CA ASP A 292 -0.54 -15.18 14.12
C ASP A 292 0.71 -14.85 14.95
N GLY A 293 1.14 -13.58 14.95
CA GLY A 293 2.31 -13.12 15.72
C GLY A 293 3.07 -11.99 15.01
N GLY A 294 4.31 -11.74 15.45
CA GLY A 294 5.19 -10.70 14.93
C GLY A 294 6.41 -11.25 14.20
N ILE A 295 6.83 -10.57 13.17
CA ILE A 295 8.08 -10.83 12.43
C ILE A 295 9.04 -9.70 12.73
N ALA A 296 10.18 -10.01 13.35
CA ALA A 296 11.22 -9.01 13.61
C ALA A 296 11.84 -8.50 12.30
N VAL A 297 11.94 -7.18 12.18
CA VAL A 297 12.57 -6.49 11.05
C VAL A 297 13.61 -5.48 11.55
N PRO A 298 14.55 -5.01 10.73
CA PRO A 298 15.48 -3.96 11.15
C PRO A 298 14.73 -2.70 11.58
N GLY A 299 15.20 -2.08 12.67
CA GLY A 299 14.59 -0.86 13.21
C GLY A 299 14.37 0.23 12.18
N PHE A 300 13.24 0.93 12.26
CA PHE A 300 12.85 1.99 11.33
C PHE A 300 12.25 3.19 12.06
N ALA A 301 12.32 4.35 11.42
CA ALA A 301 11.80 5.62 11.90
C ALA A 301 11.16 6.39 10.74
N VAL A 302 10.37 7.41 11.06
CA VAL A 302 9.75 8.34 10.09
C VAL A 302 10.83 9.13 9.36
N PRO A 303 10.77 9.22 8.01
CA PRO A 303 11.72 9.99 7.23
C PRO A 303 11.42 11.49 7.24
N ASP A 304 12.40 12.28 6.84
CA ASP A 304 12.19 13.71 6.58
C ASP A 304 11.42 13.91 5.25
N PRO A 305 10.60 14.97 5.12
CA PRO A 305 9.94 15.34 3.88
C PRO A 305 10.93 15.54 2.72
N VAL A 306 10.43 15.35 1.50
CA VAL A 306 11.25 15.41 0.27
C VAL A 306 11.37 16.84 -0.22
N PRO A 307 12.56 17.45 -0.23
CA PRO A 307 12.73 18.77 -0.83
C PRO A 307 12.56 18.72 -2.35
N GLN A 308 12.14 19.84 -2.95
CA GLN A 308 11.92 19.99 -4.37
C GLN A 308 12.78 21.11 -4.96
N PRO A 309 13.16 21.04 -6.27
CA PRO A 309 13.86 22.14 -6.94
C PRO A 309 12.97 23.38 -7.07
N GLY A 310 13.56 24.57 -6.85
CA GLY A 310 12.92 25.86 -7.13
C GLY A 310 11.76 26.25 -6.22
N THR A 311 11.56 25.55 -5.08
CA THR A 311 10.54 25.87 -4.09
C THR A 311 11.01 25.49 -2.70
N ASN A 312 10.43 26.14 -1.68
CA ASN A 312 10.59 25.75 -0.28
C ASN A 312 9.51 24.75 0.19
N ARG A 313 8.58 24.38 -0.69
CA ARG A 313 7.57 23.34 -0.41
C ARG A 313 8.21 21.96 -0.51
N HIS A 314 8.08 21.17 0.54
CA HIS A 314 8.53 19.79 0.58
C HIS A 314 7.37 18.86 0.29
N LEU A 315 7.66 17.62 -0.15
CA LEU A 315 6.65 16.58 -0.33
C LEU A 315 6.61 15.66 0.86
N ASP A 316 5.44 15.12 1.15
CA ASP A 316 5.31 13.99 2.07
C ASP A 316 6.12 12.80 1.56
N ALA A 317 6.84 12.16 2.46
CA ALA A 317 7.62 10.94 2.21
C ALA A 317 6.94 9.68 2.77
N SER A 318 5.73 9.81 3.28
CA SER A 318 5.01 8.80 4.08
C SER A 318 5.59 8.61 5.50
N ASP A 319 4.87 7.91 6.34
CA ASP A 319 5.02 7.84 7.79
C ASP A 319 5.36 6.45 8.34
N THR A 320 6.03 5.62 7.55
CA THR A 320 6.40 4.23 7.89
C THR A 320 5.31 3.17 7.73
N ARG A 321 4.06 3.54 7.43
CA ARG A 321 3.02 2.56 7.16
C ARG A 321 3.35 1.68 5.96
N LEU A 322 2.94 0.41 6.00
CA LEU A 322 2.98 -0.45 4.82
C LEU A 322 1.89 0.02 3.85
N THR A 323 2.22 0.17 2.57
CA THR A 323 1.25 0.70 1.59
C THR A 323 0.65 -0.37 0.67
N GLN A 324 1.27 -1.54 0.59
CA GLN A 324 0.77 -2.67 -0.18
C GLN A 324 1.36 -3.99 0.33
N ALA A 325 0.59 -5.08 0.17
CA ALA A 325 1.07 -6.44 0.42
C ALA A 325 0.52 -7.40 -0.65
N VAL A 326 1.41 -8.16 -1.27
CA VAL A 326 1.06 -9.15 -2.32
C VAL A 326 1.73 -10.48 -1.99
N SER A 327 1.02 -11.59 -2.10
CA SER A 327 1.61 -12.89 -1.84
C SER A 327 1.60 -13.81 -3.06
N ASN A 328 2.65 -14.64 -3.15
CA ASN A 328 2.77 -15.63 -4.20
C ASN A 328 3.40 -16.92 -3.68
N PRO A 329 2.96 -18.11 -4.20
CA PRO A 329 3.65 -19.37 -4.00
C PRO A 329 5.11 -19.30 -4.44
N ARG A 330 5.95 -20.08 -3.81
CA ARG A 330 7.38 -20.16 -4.13
C ARG A 330 7.61 -21.16 -5.27
N PRO A 331 8.54 -20.86 -6.22
CA PRO A 331 8.87 -21.80 -7.31
C PRO A 331 9.38 -23.16 -6.80
N SER A 332 10.03 -23.15 -5.64
CA SER A 332 10.57 -24.36 -4.98
C SER A 332 9.55 -25.13 -4.14
N GLY A 333 8.26 -24.75 -4.22
CA GLY A 333 7.25 -25.21 -3.28
C GLY A 333 7.35 -24.54 -1.91
N GLY A 334 6.49 -24.92 -0.98
CA GLY A 334 6.43 -24.34 0.36
C GLY A 334 5.39 -23.22 0.47
N PRO A 335 5.27 -22.60 1.67
CA PRO A 335 4.26 -21.59 1.93
C PRO A 335 4.52 -20.33 1.10
N PRO A 336 3.44 -19.64 0.65
CA PRO A 336 3.56 -18.36 -0.05
C PRO A 336 4.31 -17.34 0.79
N LEU A 337 5.06 -16.46 0.13
CA LEU A 337 5.70 -15.30 0.76
C LEU A 337 4.83 -14.07 0.55
N ILE A 338 4.74 -13.24 1.57
CA ILE A 338 4.15 -11.90 1.49
C ILE A 338 5.26 -10.91 1.17
N TRP A 339 5.10 -10.18 0.08
CA TRP A 339 5.94 -9.06 -0.31
C TRP A 339 5.27 -7.76 0.09
N THR A 340 6.01 -6.93 0.82
CA THR A 340 5.52 -5.62 1.28
C THR A 340 6.66 -4.64 1.37
N GLN A 341 6.36 -3.36 1.52
CA GLN A 341 7.33 -2.28 1.57
C GLN A 341 6.77 -1.05 2.30
N HIS A 342 7.69 -0.17 2.72
CA HIS A 342 7.37 1.14 3.26
C HIS A 342 8.51 2.15 3.05
N ALA A 343 8.21 3.44 3.16
CA ALA A 343 9.20 4.49 3.24
C ALA A 343 9.64 4.67 4.69
N VAL A 344 10.95 4.78 4.93
CA VAL A 344 11.54 4.93 6.25
C VAL A 344 12.75 5.84 6.22
N ALA A 345 13.17 6.35 7.36
CA ALA A 345 14.36 7.16 7.49
C ALA A 345 15.62 6.34 7.17
N GLY A 346 16.44 6.86 6.27
CA GLY A 346 17.81 6.46 6.00
C GLY A 346 18.83 7.40 6.64
N ALA A 347 20.07 7.36 6.16
CA ALA A 347 21.12 8.21 6.64
C ALA A 347 20.79 9.71 6.47
N GLY A 348 20.91 10.48 7.55
CA GLY A 348 20.58 11.91 7.58
C GLY A 348 19.10 12.22 7.39
N GLY A 349 18.19 11.32 7.79
CA GLY A 349 16.75 11.51 7.74
C GLY A 349 16.11 11.31 6.36
N ARG A 350 16.88 11.19 5.29
CA ARG A 350 16.35 11.01 3.92
C ARG A 350 15.51 9.74 3.83
N SER A 351 14.35 9.82 3.17
CA SER A 351 13.53 8.63 2.92
C SER A 351 14.27 7.62 2.04
N VAL A 352 14.14 6.37 2.42
CA VAL A 352 14.53 5.18 1.67
C VAL A 352 13.35 4.22 1.66
N VAL A 353 13.21 3.44 0.62
CA VAL A 353 12.19 2.38 0.58
C VAL A 353 12.84 1.08 1.05
N ARG A 354 12.26 0.47 2.08
CA ARG A 354 12.56 -0.90 2.50
C ARG A 354 11.49 -1.84 1.99
N TRP A 355 11.89 -3.00 1.54
CA TRP A 355 10.99 -4.07 1.16
C TRP A 355 11.35 -5.36 1.91
N TYR A 356 10.34 -6.21 2.05
CA TYR A 356 10.44 -7.46 2.79
C TYR A 356 9.73 -8.58 2.03
N ALA A 357 10.32 -9.80 2.11
CA ALA A 357 9.67 -11.06 1.80
C ALA A 357 9.46 -11.83 3.10
N LEU A 358 8.21 -11.98 3.51
CA LEU A 358 7.81 -12.53 4.81
C LEU A 358 7.20 -13.92 4.63
N ASN A 359 7.56 -14.85 5.51
CA ASN A 359 6.86 -16.12 5.63
C ASN A 359 5.79 -16.01 6.72
N PRO A 360 4.50 -15.90 6.37
CA PRO A 360 3.45 -15.69 7.37
C PRO A 360 3.15 -16.92 8.23
N ARG A 361 3.51 -18.13 7.77
CA ARG A 361 3.28 -19.36 8.52
C ARG A 361 4.37 -19.66 9.54
N ARG A 362 5.63 -19.29 9.22
CA ARG A 362 6.78 -19.47 10.10
C ARG A 362 7.11 -18.21 10.91
N LEU A 363 6.40 -17.13 10.68
CA LEU A 363 6.64 -15.81 11.26
C LEU A 363 8.11 -15.39 11.14
N SER A 364 8.65 -15.50 9.92
CA SER A 364 10.07 -15.21 9.66
C SER A 364 10.28 -14.29 8.48
N LEU A 365 11.29 -13.43 8.62
CA LEU A 365 11.82 -12.61 7.54
C LEU A 365 12.69 -13.48 6.65
N VAL A 366 12.27 -13.68 5.38
CA VAL A 366 12.98 -14.54 4.42
C VAL A 366 14.00 -13.74 3.61
N ASP A 367 13.60 -12.55 3.14
CA ASP A 367 14.48 -11.64 2.41
C ASP A 367 14.06 -10.20 2.63
N ARG A 368 14.99 -9.27 2.39
CA ARG A 368 14.77 -7.82 2.56
C ARG A 368 15.77 -7.02 1.74
N GLY A 369 15.43 -5.80 1.47
CA GLY A 369 16.36 -4.87 0.86
C GLY A 369 16.00 -3.42 1.11
N VAL A 370 16.91 -2.55 0.70
CA VAL A 370 16.78 -1.10 0.83
C VAL A 370 17.10 -0.44 -0.50
N ILE A 371 16.16 0.36 -0.99
CA ILE A 371 16.38 1.24 -2.14
C ILE A 371 16.73 2.62 -1.59
N ARG A 372 17.95 3.05 -1.85
CA ARG A 372 18.49 4.33 -1.39
C ARG A 372 19.20 5.08 -2.50
N LYS A 373 19.21 6.39 -2.41
CA LYS A 373 19.97 7.29 -3.28
C LYS A 373 20.89 8.18 -2.44
N ARG A 374 22.09 8.43 -2.92
CA ARG A 374 23.11 9.18 -2.15
C ARG A 374 22.68 10.63 -1.85
N ARG A 375 21.97 11.29 -2.80
CA ARG A 375 21.61 12.71 -2.72
C ARG A 375 20.11 12.97 -2.85
N ASN A 376 19.30 11.93 -3.07
CA ASN A 376 17.88 12.04 -3.31
C ASN A 376 17.09 11.17 -2.31
N TRP A 377 15.82 11.45 -2.19
CA TRP A 377 14.82 10.71 -1.41
C TRP A 377 14.17 9.64 -2.28
N VAL A 378 13.79 8.54 -1.69
CA VAL A 378 13.04 7.43 -2.34
C VAL A 378 11.78 7.20 -1.54
N PHE A 379 10.62 7.29 -2.18
CA PHE A 379 9.32 7.29 -1.50
C PHE A 379 8.22 6.74 -2.43
N ASN A 380 6.97 6.68 -1.95
CA ASN A 380 5.76 6.28 -2.67
C ASN A 380 5.98 5.04 -3.56
N ALA A 381 6.24 3.90 -2.93
CA ALA A 381 6.56 2.66 -3.61
C ALA A 381 5.40 1.68 -3.62
N ALA A 382 5.40 0.79 -4.61
CA ALA A 382 4.57 -0.41 -4.65
C ALA A 382 5.40 -1.62 -5.12
N ILE A 383 5.16 -2.79 -4.51
CA ILE A 383 5.89 -4.02 -4.80
C ILE A 383 4.92 -5.17 -5.10
N SER A 384 5.25 -5.95 -6.12
CA SER A 384 4.57 -7.20 -6.39
C SER A 384 5.55 -8.29 -6.79
N PRO A 385 5.40 -9.53 -6.30
CA PRO A 385 6.06 -10.66 -6.89
C PRO A 385 5.49 -10.91 -8.29
N THR A 386 6.30 -11.51 -9.17
CA THR A 386 5.81 -12.08 -10.43
C THR A 386 4.99 -13.34 -10.13
N ARG A 387 4.08 -13.71 -11.04
CA ARG A 387 3.27 -14.94 -10.88
C ARG A 387 4.14 -16.20 -10.79
N SER A 388 5.29 -16.22 -11.45
CA SER A 388 6.26 -17.32 -11.33
C SER A 388 6.91 -17.41 -9.94
N GLY A 389 6.83 -16.37 -9.12
CA GLY A 389 7.51 -16.29 -7.81
C GLY A 389 9.03 -16.21 -7.88
N ARG A 390 9.61 -16.08 -9.10
CA ARG A 390 11.08 -16.03 -9.31
C ARG A 390 11.66 -14.66 -9.03
N ALA A 391 10.85 -13.60 -9.11
CA ALA A 391 11.26 -12.22 -8.87
C ALA A 391 10.12 -11.43 -8.23
N ALA A 392 10.45 -10.31 -7.61
CA ALA A 392 9.50 -9.25 -7.29
C ALA A 392 9.99 -7.96 -7.96
N ILE A 393 9.04 -7.15 -8.44
CA ILE A 393 9.32 -5.86 -9.06
C ILE A 393 8.74 -4.78 -8.16
N ILE A 394 9.54 -3.74 -7.94
CA ILE A 394 9.15 -2.59 -7.13
C ILE A 394 9.28 -1.32 -7.97
N ASN A 395 8.24 -0.51 -8.01
CA ASN A 395 8.25 0.85 -8.52
C ASN A 395 8.20 1.85 -7.37
N TYR A 396 8.72 3.04 -7.58
CA TYR A 396 8.85 4.06 -6.54
C TYR A 396 9.15 5.43 -7.15
N ASN A 397 8.97 6.50 -6.36
CA ASN A 397 9.40 7.83 -6.73
C ASN A 397 10.81 8.14 -6.19
N VAL A 398 11.56 8.92 -6.96
CA VAL A 398 12.85 9.49 -6.58
C VAL A 398 12.81 10.98 -6.81
N GLY A 399 13.06 11.78 -5.78
CA GLY A 399 13.09 13.24 -5.85
C GLY A 399 14.14 13.84 -4.92
N GLY A 400 14.32 15.15 -4.94
CA GLY A 400 15.27 15.82 -4.07
C GLY A 400 15.52 17.28 -4.49
N PRO A 401 16.39 18.02 -3.79
CA PRO A 401 16.56 19.48 -3.97
C PRO A 401 17.03 19.89 -5.38
N ARG A 402 17.53 18.94 -6.18
CA ARG A 402 17.99 19.19 -7.57
C ARG A 402 17.36 18.22 -8.56
N LEU A 403 16.34 17.48 -8.15
CA LEU A 403 15.66 16.47 -8.96
C LEU A 403 14.17 16.51 -8.72
N LEU A 404 13.41 16.92 -9.74
CA LEU A 404 11.95 16.75 -9.74
C LEU A 404 11.61 15.26 -9.62
N PRO A 405 10.50 14.89 -8.96
CA PRO A 405 10.12 13.50 -8.76
C PRO A 405 10.06 12.70 -10.07
N GLN A 406 10.59 11.49 -10.04
CA GLN A 406 10.62 10.57 -11.16
C GLN A 406 10.07 9.22 -10.73
N ILE A 407 9.29 8.57 -11.58
CA ILE A 407 8.91 7.18 -11.40
C ILE A 407 10.07 6.30 -11.85
N ARG A 408 10.52 5.43 -10.98
CA ARG A 408 11.54 4.44 -11.26
C ARG A 408 11.10 3.05 -10.84
N ALA A 409 11.73 2.04 -11.42
CA ALA A 409 11.49 0.66 -11.06
C ALA A 409 12.78 -0.17 -11.08
N ARG A 410 12.78 -1.25 -10.28
CA ARG A 410 13.83 -2.26 -10.26
C ARG A 410 13.28 -3.62 -9.82
N ILE A 411 14.06 -4.67 -10.02
CA ILE A 411 13.79 -5.96 -9.38
C ILE A 411 14.23 -5.87 -7.92
N ALA A 412 13.42 -6.37 -7.00
CA ALA A 412 13.77 -6.52 -5.61
C ALA A 412 14.74 -7.70 -5.44
N GLY A 413 15.91 -7.45 -4.81
CA GLY A 413 16.96 -8.45 -4.61
C GLY A 413 18.31 -7.81 -4.35
N ARG A 414 19.27 -8.59 -3.82
CA ARG A 414 20.59 -8.08 -3.42
C ARG A 414 21.58 -7.89 -4.59
N ARG A 415 21.47 -8.70 -5.64
CA ARG A 415 22.42 -8.78 -6.76
C ARG A 415 21.87 -8.37 -8.11
N VAL A 416 20.73 -7.69 -8.14
CA VAL A 416 20.09 -7.36 -9.41
C VAL A 416 20.47 -5.96 -9.84
N GLY A 417 21.13 -5.87 -10.98
CA GLY A 417 21.48 -4.62 -11.64
C GLY A 417 20.33 -4.05 -12.46
N GLY A 418 20.37 -2.75 -12.67
CA GLY A 418 19.45 -2.05 -13.55
C GLY A 418 18.27 -1.39 -12.80
N GLU A 419 18.08 -0.13 -13.13
CA GLU A 419 16.95 0.68 -12.72
C GLU A 419 16.37 1.33 -13.98
N LEU A 420 15.06 1.24 -14.16
CA LEU A 420 14.37 1.92 -15.24
C LEU A 420 13.79 3.24 -14.74
N THR A 421 13.84 4.28 -15.56
CA THR A 421 13.07 5.50 -15.39
C THR A 421 11.82 5.40 -16.26
N LEU A 422 10.65 5.40 -15.65
CA LEU A 422 9.36 5.22 -16.30
C LEU A 422 8.65 6.54 -16.59
N GLY A 423 8.84 7.53 -15.71
CA GLY A 423 8.23 8.85 -15.84
C GLY A 423 9.07 9.92 -15.15
N ARG A 424 8.88 11.18 -15.56
CA ARG A 424 9.56 12.35 -14.99
C ARG A 424 8.54 13.46 -14.77
N SER A 425 8.54 14.05 -13.58
CA SER A 425 7.79 15.28 -13.32
C SER A 425 8.38 16.43 -14.14
N LEU A 426 7.51 17.29 -14.62
CA LEU A 426 7.86 18.49 -15.41
C LEU A 426 7.73 19.77 -14.58
N ALA A 427 7.15 19.68 -13.38
CA ALA A 427 7.03 20.76 -12.41
C ALA A 427 7.19 20.24 -10.98
N ALA A 428 7.43 21.14 -10.02
CA ALA A 428 7.32 20.85 -8.60
C ALA A 428 5.84 20.83 -8.20
N ASN A 429 5.48 20.00 -7.21
CA ASN A 429 4.18 20.10 -6.56
C ASN A 429 4.19 21.28 -5.59
N THR A 430 3.33 22.26 -5.83
CA THR A 430 3.13 23.45 -4.99
C THR A 430 1.65 23.69 -4.70
N GLY A 431 0.78 22.72 -5.02
CA GLY A 431 -0.67 22.79 -4.88
C GLY A 431 -1.20 22.61 -3.45
N CYS A 432 -0.33 22.50 -2.46
CA CYS A 432 -0.71 22.39 -1.06
C CYS A 432 -1.10 23.73 -0.43
N GLU A 433 -1.95 23.71 0.59
CA GLU A 433 -2.34 24.88 1.36
C GLU A 433 -1.12 25.52 2.06
N ARG A 434 -1.23 26.84 2.34
CA ARG A 434 -0.09 27.59 2.90
C ARG A 434 0.32 27.09 4.29
N ASP A 435 -0.64 26.60 5.04
CA ASP A 435 -0.47 26.20 6.44
C ASP A 435 -0.09 24.71 6.59
N GLU A 436 -0.07 23.96 5.48
CA GLU A 436 0.39 22.58 5.51
C GLU A 436 1.91 22.50 5.66
N PRO A 437 2.43 21.63 6.54
CA PRO A 437 3.87 21.49 6.78
C PRO A 437 4.62 20.98 5.55
N PHE A 438 3.94 20.23 4.69
CA PHE A 438 4.44 19.70 3.40
C PHE A 438 3.27 19.39 2.46
N CYS A 439 3.53 19.35 1.16
CA CYS A 439 2.53 18.97 0.18
C CYS A 439 2.35 17.45 0.17
N SER A 440 1.11 16.99 0.16
CA SER A 440 0.80 15.59 -0.07
C SER A 440 1.32 15.16 -1.45
N TRP A 441 1.98 14.01 -1.52
CA TRP A 441 2.40 13.45 -2.81
C TRP A 441 1.45 12.35 -3.28
N GLY A 442 0.85 11.63 -2.36
CA GLY A 442 0.00 10.47 -2.57
C GLY A 442 0.42 9.33 -1.65
N ASP A 443 -0.59 8.68 -1.13
CA ASP A 443 -0.44 7.60 -0.16
C ASP A 443 -0.18 6.25 -0.82
N TYR A 444 -0.46 6.17 -2.13
CA TYR A 444 -0.46 4.91 -2.85
C TYR A 444 0.32 4.98 -4.16
N ALA A 445 0.81 3.81 -4.55
CA ALA A 445 1.21 3.44 -5.91
C ALA A 445 0.71 2.00 -6.16
N GLY A 446 0.53 1.63 -7.43
CA GLY A 446 0.03 0.32 -7.79
C GLY A 446 1.14 -0.65 -8.22
N ALA A 447 1.03 -1.93 -7.81
CA ALA A 447 1.77 -3.04 -8.38
C ALA A 447 0.93 -4.32 -8.33
N SER A 448 0.70 -4.97 -9.46
CA SER A 448 -0.16 -6.14 -9.61
C SER A 448 0.52 -7.20 -10.47
N PRO A 449 0.53 -8.48 -10.05
CA PRO A 449 1.11 -9.55 -10.86
C PRO A 449 0.24 -9.83 -12.07
N ASP A 450 0.89 -10.09 -13.20
CA ASP A 450 0.19 -10.45 -14.42
C ASP A 450 -0.41 -11.86 -14.34
N PRO A 451 -1.73 -12.07 -14.58
CA PRO A 451 -2.35 -13.38 -14.48
C PRO A 451 -2.03 -14.31 -15.67
N VAL A 452 -1.44 -13.79 -16.75
CA VAL A 452 -1.09 -14.55 -17.97
C VAL A 452 0.42 -14.70 -18.08
N GLU A 453 1.15 -13.59 -18.04
CA GLU A 453 2.59 -13.56 -18.24
C GLU A 453 3.32 -13.79 -16.91
N ALA A 454 3.95 -14.93 -16.80
CA ALA A 454 4.48 -15.44 -15.53
C ALA A 454 5.52 -14.54 -14.85
N ASN A 455 6.26 -13.72 -15.62
CA ASN A 455 7.37 -12.88 -15.13
C ASN A 455 7.07 -11.37 -15.24
N VAL A 456 5.80 -10.98 -15.37
CA VAL A 456 5.38 -9.59 -15.57
C VAL A 456 4.63 -9.06 -14.36
N VAL A 457 4.88 -7.80 -14.02
CA VAL A 457 4.15 -7.01 -13.03
C VAL A 457 3.68 -5.72 -13.69
N TRP A 458 2.42 -5.38 -13.48
CA TRP A 458 1.81 -4.12 -13.90
C TRP A 458 1.83 -3.12 -12.76
N GLY A 459 1.85 -1.84 -13.08
CA GLY A 459 1.85 -0.81 -12.06
C GLY A 459 1.34 0.53 -12.54
N SER A 460 0.99 1.37 -11.57
CA SER A 460 0.68 2.78 -11.73
C SER A 460 1.42 3.59 -10.68
N ASN A 461 1.90 4.77 -11.05
CA ASN A 461 2.51 5.74 -10.14
C ASN A 461 2.39 7.13 -10.74
N GLN A 462 2.72 8.18 -9.99
CA GLN A 462 2.45 9.55 -10.36
C GLN A 462 3.70 10.39 -10.64
N THR A 463 3.47 11.45 -11.40
CA THR A 463 4.37 12.57 -11.71
C THR A 463 3.58 13.87 -11.67
N MET A 464 4.26 15.01 -11.78
CA MET A 464 3.64 16.32 -11.99
C MET A 464 3.75 16.70 -13.48
N ALA A 465 2.62 17.01 -14.11
CA ALA A 465 2.53 17.58 -15.46
C ALA A 465 2.98 19.06 -15.45
N PRO A 466 3.23 19.70 -16.63
CA PRO A 466 3.49 21.12 -16.69
C PRO A 466 2.27 21.90 -16.20
N ARG A 467 2.50 23.00 -15.48
CA ARG A 467 1.44 23.94 -15.15
C ARG A 467 0.80 24.48 -16.43
N ARG A 468 -0.50 24.30 -16.57
CA ARG A 468 -1.30 24.97 -17.59
C ARG A 468 -2.03 26.14 -16.93
N GLN A 469 -2.22 27.25 -17.67
CA GLN A 469 -2.83 28.49 -17.18
C GLN A 469 -4.31 28.34 -16.72
N ARG A 470 -4.89 27.15 -16.87
CA ARG A 470 -6.28 26.78 -16.53
C ARG A 470 -6.42 25.74 -15.41
N ASP A 471 -5.36 25.47 -14.66
CA ASP A 471 -5.46 24.57 -13.50
C ASP A 471 -6.25 25.30 -12.39
N VAL A 472 -7.56 25.12 -12.41
CA VAL A 472 -8.54 25.84 -11.57
C VAL A 472 -8.26 25.63 -10.06
N PHE A 473 -7.52 24.57 -9.72
CA PHE A 473 -7.21 24.18 -8.34
C PHE A 473 -5.71 24.11 -8.05
N GLY A 474 -4.85 24.52 -8.97
CA GLY A 474 -3.38 24.48 -8.77
C GLY A 474 -2.75 23.08 -8.82
N SER A 475 -3.55 22.03 -8.99
CA SER A 475 -3.08 20.65 -9.10
C SER A 475 -2.75 20.27 -10.54
N HIS A 476 -1.62 19.59 -10.75
CA HIS A 476 -1.17 19.16 -12.08
C HIS A 476 -0.53 17.78 -12.04
N TRP A 477 -1.03 16.91 -11.18
CA TRP A 477 -0.58 15.54 -11.19
C TRP A 477 -0.98 14.83 -12.50
N ALA A 478 -0.17 13.86 -12.85
CA ALA A 478 -0.44 12.90 -13.92
C ALA A 478 0.08 11.54 -13.51
N THR A 479 -0.59 10.50 -13.91
CA THR A 479 -0.16 9.13 -13.64
C THR A 479 0.54 8.53 -14.84
N ARG A 480 1.17 7.39 -14.62
CA ARG A 480 1.73 6.55 -15.65
C ARG A 480 1.47 5.09 -15.35
N ASN A 481 0.89 4.42 -16.33
CA ASN A 481 0.63 2.98 -16.31
C ASN A 481 1.74 2.25 -17.08
N PHE A 482 2.18 1.10 -16.55
CA PHE A 482 3.27 0.33 -17.15
C PHE A 482 3.18 -1.15 -16.84
N ALA A 483 3.78 -1.97 -17.72
CA ALA A 483 4.06 -3.38 -17.46
C ALA A 483 5.57 -3.63 -17.55
N LEU A 484 6.11 -4.36 -16.58
CA LEU A 484 7.52 -4.61 -16.41
C LEU A 484 7.78 -6.12 -16.35
N SER A 485 8.78 -6.60 -17.10
CA SER A 485 9.21 -7.99 -17.06
C SER A 485 10.56 -8.15 -16.38
N ALA A 486 10.70 -9.22 -15.58
CA ALA A 486 11.98 -9.72 -15.06
C ALA A 486 12.42 -10.93 -15.91
N ARG A 487 13.43 -10.76 -16.75
CA ARG A 487 13.98 -11.80 -17.65
C ARG A 487 15.39 -12.17 -17.29
#